data_ecc83923bfb9033c577123345aad3e2e
#
_entry.id   ecc83923bfb9033c577123345aad3e2e
#
_cell.length_a   1.000
_cell.length_b   1.000
_cell.length_c   1.000
_cell.angle_alpha   90.00
_cell.angle_beta   90.00
_cell.angle_gamma   90.00
#
_symmetry.space_group_name_H-M   'P 1'
#
loop_
_entity.id
_entity.type
_entity.pdbx_description
1 polymer ?
#
loop_
_entity_poly.entity_id
_entity_poly.type
_entity_poly.pdbx_seq_one_letter_code
_entity_poly.pdbx_strand_id
1 'polypeptide(L)'
;SYRELPHTTDELITIMKPWYDNYCFAMKALKEPSMYNSDMVLYFMNHYMLNEDIPDNMLDANIRTDYNKLRHLIHVDKTFGENASVVQEIVEKGSTTGIIANSFPAEDIIKPENFKSLLYYYGMLTISGMEMGEPILSVPNWAVREQLYGYMADIYKDSADLYLETDKLVDRMKRMAYKGEWENCFTYIADRLNAQSSVRDFIEGEAYVKTFILAYLGLTHYYIARPEYQSNKGYADIFLQPRLLQLPDMVYSYCIEVKYAKRDASDTEIEKLLSNAKIQLKQYAASEWIHQDKGTTELKSIALVFQGWKLVRVEEV
;
A
#
# COMPACT_ATOMS: atom_id res chain seq x y z
N SER A 1 -15.82 37.19 16.65
CA SER A 1 -16.47 35.96 17.12
C SER A 1 -15.52 34.82 16.93
N TYR A 2 -15.22 34.08 17.97
CA TYR A 2 -14.50 32.79 17.85
C TYR A 2 -15.43 31.87 17.06
N ARG A 3 -14.90 31.34 15.95
CA ARG A 3 -15.61 30.37 15.11
C ARG A 3 -15.51 29.02 15.83
N GLU A 4 -16.60 28.40 16.21
CA GLU A 4 -16.59 27.02 16.71
C GLU A 4 -16.33 26.12 15.51
N LEU A 5 -15.19 25.43 15.54
CA LEU A 5 -14.83 24.44 14.53
C LEU A 5 -15.42 23.07 14.90
N PRO A 6 -15.78 22.22 13.92
CA PRO A 6 -16.38 20.90 14.16
C PRO A 6 -15.53 19.94 14.98
N HIS A 7 -14.19 20.08 14.92
CA HIS A 7 -13.25 19.18 15.59
C HIS A 7 -12.35 19.93 16.56
N THR A 8 -12.01 19.26 17.63
CA THR A 8 -10.96 19.71 18.59
C THR A 8 -9.56 19.56 18.01
N THR A 9 -8.58 20.23 18.58
CA THR A 9 -7.17 20.08 18.18
C THR A 9 -6.69 18.64 18.30
N ASP A 10 -7.05 17.92 19.37
CA ASP A 10 -6.63 16.54 19.59
C ASP A 10 -7.25 15.57 18.55
N GLU A 11 -8.49 15.81 18.15
CA GLU A 11 -9.12 15.05 17.05
C GLU A 11 -8.40 15.29 15.74
N LEU A 12 -8.09 16.54 15.40
CA LEU A 12 -7.35 16.88 14.16
C LEU A 12 -5.96 16.25 14.16
N ILE A 13 -5.24 16.27 15.27
CA ILE A 13 -3.94 15.60 15.43
C ILE A 13 -4.09 14.09 15.21
N THR A 14 -5.11 13.49 15.80
CA THR A 14 -5.39 12.05 15.66
C THR A 14 -5.67 11.67 14.20
N ILE A 15 -6.41 12.50 13.48
CA ILE A 15 -6.71 12.31 12.05
C ILE A 15 -5.45 12.45 11.19
N MET A 16 -4.62 13.47 11.43
CA MET A 16 -3.42 13.75 10.66
C MET A 16 -2.28 12.75 10.91
N LYS A 17 -2.20 12.20 12.11
CA LYS A 17 -1.07 11.37 12.55
C LYS A 17 -0.73 10.22 11.61
N PRO A 18 -1.66 9.32 11.23
CA PRO A 18 -1.36 8.20 10.33
C PRO A 18 -1.00 8.63 8.91
N TRP A 19 -1.36 9.86 8.52
CA TRP A 19 -1.13 10.39 7.19
C TRP A 19 0.17 11.15 7.03
N TYR A 20 0.66 11.85 8.08
CA TYR A 20 1.70 12.85 7.93
C TYR A 20 2.85 12.73 8.94
N ASP A 21 2.71 11.89 9.97
CA ASP A 21 3.72 11.66 11.02
C ASP A 21 4.71 10.55 10.65
N ASN A 22 5.50 10.15 11.63
CA ASN A 22 6.48 9.05 11.64
C ASN A 22 7.78 9.32 10.90
N TYR A 23 8.18 10.57 10.68
CA TYR A 23 9.48 10.87 10.11
C TYR A 23 10.58 10.90 11.19
N CYS A 24 11.68 10.20 10.90
CA CYS A 24 12.94 10.24 11.65
C CYS A 24 14.11 10.26 10.65
N PHE A 25 14.85 11.37 10.63
CA PHE A 25 15.95 11.58 9.67
C PHE A 25 17.34 11.47 10.33
N ALA A 26 17.45 10.93 11.53
CA ALA A 26 18.71 10.70 12.18
C ALA A 26 18.64 9.50 13.13
N MET A 27 19.66 8.63 13.07
CA MET A 27 19.76 7.47 13.98
C MET A 27 19.70 7.86 15.46
N LYS A 28 20.27 9.01 15.81
CA LYS A 28 20.28 9.52 17.19
C LYS A 28 18.88 9.94 17.67
N ALA A 29 17.98 10.23 16.75
CA ALA A 29 16.61 10.68 17.01
C ALA A 29 15.57 9.55 17.10
N LEU A 30 15.96 8.28 16.96
CA LEU A 30 15.04 7.14 17.03
C LEU A 30 14.25 7.02 18.36
N LYS A 31 14.76 7.63 19.42
CA LYS A 31 14.11 7.65 20.76
C LYS A 31 13.32 8.94 21.01
N GLU A 32 13.45 9.91 20.13
CA GLU A 32 12.74 11.17 20.21
C GLU A 32 11.37 11.04 19.50
N PRO A 33 10.43 11.96 19.79
CA PRO A 33 9.17 12.01 19.04
C PRO A 33 9.40 12.14 17.54
N SER A 34 8.61 11.43 16.75
CA SER A 34 8.63 11.53 15.30
C SER A 34 8.20 12.91 14.81
N MET A 35 8.57 13.25 13.60
CA MET A 35 8.24 14.54 12.99
C MET A 35 7.10 14.37 11.98
N TYR A 36 6.27 15.40 11.89
CA TYR A 36 5.26 15.53 10.83
C TYR A 36 5.87 16.13 9.56
N ASN A 37 5.31 15.77 8.41
CA ASN A 37 5.55 16.51 7.19
C ASN A 37 4.82 17.85 7.26
N SER A 38 5.59 18.96 7.34
CA SER A 38 5.04 20.31 7.52
C SER A 38 4.15 20.75 6.37
N ASP A 39 4.51 20.43 5.13
CA ASP A 39 3.75 20.84 3.96
C ASP A 39 2.38 20.16 3.90
N MET A 40 2.34 18.88 4.28
CA MET A 40 1.09 18.11 4.38
C MET A 40 0.19 18.62 5.51
N VAL A 41 0.76 18.96 6.65
CA VAL A 41 0.02 19.57 7.77
C VAL A 41 -0.55 20.92 7.35
N LEU A 42 0.23 21.77 6.68
CA LEU A 42 -0.24 23.06 6.17
C LEU A 42 -1.35 22.89 5.14
N TYR A 43 -1.23 21.93 4.21
CA TYR A 43 -2.29 21.60 3.27
C TYR A 43 -3.60 21.25 3.98
N PHE A 44 -3.53 20.31 4.92
CA PHE A 44 -4.68 19.86 5.70
C PHE A 44 -5.32 21.02 6.46
N MET A 45 -4.53 21.80 7.20
CA MET A 45 -5.02 22.90 8.00
C MET A 45 -5.61 24.03 7.15
N ASN A 46 -5.00 24.34 6.01
CA ASN A 46 -5.56 25.33 5.08
C ASN A 46 -6.93 24.89 4.55
N HIS A 47 -7.05 23.60 4.13
CA HIS A 47 -8.32 23.06 3.68
C HIS A 47 -9.38 23.13 4.78
N TYR A 48 -9.03 22.64 5.98
CA TYR A 48 -9.92 22.59 7.13
C TYR A 48 -10.39 23.96 7.58
N MET A 49 -9.50 24.96 7.63
CA MET A 49 -9.84 26.33 8.01
C MET A 49 -10.73 27.04 6.99
N LEU A 50 -10.65 26.66 5.70
CA LEU A 50 -11.46 27.26 4.64
C LEU A 50 -12.83 26.59 4.53
N ASN A 51 -12.88 25.26 4.64
CA ASN A 51 -14.10 24.49 4.34
C ASN A 51 -14.82 23.96 5.60
N GLU A 52 -14.19 24.03 6.77
CA GLU A 52 -14.66 23.43 8.04
C GLU A 52 -14.86 21.91 7.95
N ASP A 53 -14.15 21.27 7.03
CA ASP A 53 -14.25 19.85 6.74
C ASP A 53 -12.87 19.23 6.45
N ILE A 54 -12.77 17.90 6.64
CA ILE A 54 -11.57 17.12 6.38
C ILE A 54 -11.40 16.98 4.87
N PRO A 55 -10.16 17.10 4.33
CA PRO A 55 -9.93 16.89 2.91
C PRO A 55 -10.38 15.52 2.42
N ASP A 56 -11.13 15.44 1.33
CA ASP A 56 -11.46 14.18 0.65
C ASP A 56 -10.21 13.45 0.21
N ASN A 57 -9.22 14.21 -0.25
CA ASN A 57 -7.90 13.71 -0.61
C ASN A 57 -6.87 14.21 0.40
N MET A 58 -6.29 13.28 1.16
CA MET A 58 -5.26 13.60 2.16
C MET A 58 -3.88 13.93 1.55
N LEU A 59 -3.75 13.88 0.21
CA LEU A 59 -2.54 14.21 -0.55
C LEU A 59 -2.75 15.47 -1.37
N ASP A 60 -1.90 16.49 -1.14
CA ASP A 60 -1.84 17.68 -2.00
C ASP A 60 -1.39 17.32 -3.42
N ALA A 61 -2.10 17.89 -4.42
CA ALA A 61 -1.76 17.71 -5.83
C ALA A 61 -0.35 18.24 -6.18
N ASN A 62 0.13 19.29 -5.51
CA ASN A 62 1.46 19.86 -5.73
C ASN A 62 2.57 18.91 -5.24
N ILE A 63 2.37 18.27 -4.08
CA ILE A 63 3.31 17.28 -3.55
C ILE A 63 3.35 16.05 -4.46
N ARG A 64 2.22 15.61 -5.02
CA ARG A 64 2.19 14.58 -6.07
C ARG A 64 3.09 14.95 -7.27
N THR A 65 3.11 16.22 -7.65
CA THR A 65 3.91 16.70 -8.79
C THR A 65 5.41 16.63 -8.52
N ASP A 66 5.85 16.93 -7.30
CA ASP A 66 7.27 16.81 -6.93
C ASP A 66 7.73 15.35 -6.89
N TYR A 67 6.90 14.46 -6.44
CA TYR A 67 7.17 13.01 -6.48
C TYR A 67 7.13 12.42 -7.90
N ASN A 68 6.50 13.07 -8.87
CA ASN A 68 6.57 12.65 -10.28
C ASN A 68 7.99 12.70 -10.86
N LYS A 69 8.88 13.52 -10.28
CA LYS A 69 10.31 13.50 -10.63
C LYS A 69 10.97 12.19 -10.25
N LEU A 70 10.63 11.66 -9.07
CA LEU A 70 11.10 10.36 -8.61
C LEU A 70 10.56 9.21 -9.48
N ARG A 71 9.28 9.28 -9.85
CA ARG A 71 8.67 8.37 -10.81
C ARG A 71 9.45 8.30 -12.13
N HIS A 72 9.92 9.45 -12.63
CA HIS A 72 10.72 9.48 -13.84
C HIS A 72 12.05 8.72 -13.72
N LEU A 73 12.67 8.74 -12.55
CA LEU A 73 13.90 7.98 -12.27
C LEU A 73 13.67 6.47 -12.22
N ILE A 74 12.50 6.02 -11.78
CA ILE A 74 12.11 4.61 -11.82
C ILE A 74 11.91 4.14 -13.27
N HIS A 75 11.36 5.00 -14.14
CA HIS A 75 11.11 4.68 -15.55
C HIS A 75 12.36 4.74 -16.45
N VAL A 76 13.39 5.49 -16.08
CA VAL A 76 14.65 5.57 -16.85
C VAL A 76 15.38 4.23 -16.82
N ASP A 77 15.16 3.42 -15.80
CA ASP A 77 15.68 2.07 -15.70
C ASP A 77 14.72 1.09 -16.41
N LYS A 78 14.92 0.95 -17.73
CA LYS A 78 14.05 0.20 -18.67
C LYS A 78 13.51 -1.09 -18.07
N THR A 79 12.19 -1.19 -17.99
CA THR A 79 11.40 -2.40 -17.71
C THR A 79 11.91 -3.32 -16.58
N PHE A 80 11.33 -3.18 -15.35
CA PHE A 80 11.69 -4.00 -14.18
C PHE A 80 13.19 -4.07 -13.85
N GLY A 81 13.87 -2.92 -13.95
CA GLY A 81 15.22 -2.76 -13.46
C GLY A 81 15.34 -2.93 -11.94
N GLU A 82 16.53 -2.88 -11.42
CA GLU A 82 16.82 -3.07 -10.00
C GLU A 82 16.06 -2.06 -9.10
N ASN A 83 15.80 -0.83 -9.58
CA ASN A 83 15.04 0.20 -8.86
C ASN A 83 13.56 -0.19 -8.68
N ALA A 84 12.93 -0.78 -9.69
CA ALA A 84 11.56 -1.31 -9.59
C ALA A 84 11.47 -2.43 -8.54
N SER A 85 12.49 -3.29 -8.47
CA SER A 85 12.58 -4.35 -7.45
C SER A 85 12.70 -3.78 -6.04
N VAL A 86 13.43 -2.67 -5.85
CA VAL A 86 13.51 -1.95 -4.56
C VAL A 86 12.14 -1.42 -4.15
N VAL A 87 11.41 -0.77 -5.08
CA VAL A 87 10.04 -0.27 -4.77
C VAL A 87 9.10 -1.43 -4.45
N GLN A 88 9.19 -2.53 -5.20
CA GLN A 88 8.40 -3.74 -4.94
C GLN A 88 8.66 -4.28 -3.53
N GLU A 89 9.93 -4.42 -3.11
CA GLU A 89 10.29 -4.85 -1.76
C GLU A 89 9.67 -3.94 -0.70
N ILE A 90 9.77 -2.61 -0.89
CA ILE A 90 9.23 -1.63 0.04
C ILE A 90 7.71 -1.69 0.11
N VAL A 91 7.04 -1.86 -1.03
CA VAL A 91 5.56 -1.98 -1.08
C VAL A 91 5.10 -3.25 -0.38
N GLU A 92 5.80 -4.36 -0.58
CA GLU A 92 5.48 -5.66 0.03
C GLU A 92 5.71 -5.66 1.55
N LYS A 93 6.93 -5.29 1.98
CA LYS A 93 7.36 -5.41 3.39
C LYS A 93 7.10 -4.15 4.22
N GLY A 94 6.78 -3.03 3.59
CA GLY A 94 6.69 -1.72 4.24
C GLY A 94 8.04 -1.11 4.61
N SER A 95 9.16 -1.83 4.38
CA SER A 95 10.52 -1.42 4.74
C SER A 95 11.57 -2.11 3.88
N THR A 96 12.79 -1.59 3.91
CA THR A 96 14.01 -2.20 3.38
C THR A 96 15.19 -1.86 4.28
N THR A 97 16.32 -2.54 4.12
CA THR A 97 17.58 -2.19 4.79
C THR A 97 18.56 -1.58 3.79
N GLY A 98 19.45 -0.74 4.24
CA GLY A 98 20.49 -0.21 3.39
C GLY A 98 21.20 1.00 3.98
N ILE A 99 22.41 1.25 3.49
CA ILE A 99 23.24 2.39 3.89
C ILE A 99 22.72 3.66 3.22
N ILE A 100 22.57 4.73 3.99
CA ILE A 100 22.22 6.05 3.47
C ILE A 100 23.52 6.74 3.06
N ALA A 101 23.73 6.94 1.78
CA ALA A 101 24.88 7.68 1.25
C ALA A 101 24.71 9.17 1.52
N ASN A 102 25.73 9.82 2.10
CA ASN A 102 25.71 11.26 2.37
C ASN A 102 25.77 12.13 1.12
N SER A 103 26.38 11.61 0.05
CA SER A 103 26.45 12.24 -1.28
C SER A 103 26.75 11.18 -2.32
N PHE A 104 26.28 11.38 -3.53
CA PHE A 104 26.60 10.59 -4.71
C PHE A 104 26.57 11.47 -5.96
N PRO A 105 27.39 11.16 -7.00
CA PRO A 105 27.37 11.87 -8.26
C PRO A 105 25.98 11.77 -8.94
N ALA A 106 25.61 12.80 -9.70
CA ALA A 106 24.33 12.81 -10.41
C ALA A 106 24.14 11.61 -11.37
N GLU A 107 25.25 11.12 -11.93
CA GLU A 107 25.30 9.94 -12.83
C GLU A 107 24.96 8.64 -12.09
N ASP A 108 25.18 8.60 -10.79
CA ASP A 108 24.96 7.43 -9.93
C ASP A 108 23.59 7.42 -9.24
N ILE A 109 22.72 8.41 -9.51
CA ILE A 109 21.38 8.53 -8.92
C ILE A 109 20.52 7.29 -9.20
N ILE A 110 20.67 6.73 -10.40
CA ILE A 110 19.86 5.57 -10.86
C ILE A 110 20.36 4.22 -10.32
N LYS A 111 21.51 4.17 -9.65
CA LYS A 111 22.01 2.92 -9.08
C LYS A 111 21.16 2.48 -7.88
N PRO A 112 20.81 1.20 -7.75
CA PRO A 112 19.94 0.70 -6.68
C PRO A 112 20.43 1.02 -5.27
N GLU A 113 21.74 0.97 -5.03
CA GLU A 113 22.34 1.36 -3.76
C GLU A 113 22.12 2.83 -3.39
N ASN A 114 22.10 3.73 -4.39
CA ASN A 114 21.85 5.16 -4.22
C ASN A 114 20.35 5.47 -4.24
N PHE A 115 19.55 4.63 -4.92
CA PHE A 115 18.13 4.82 -5.04
C PHE A 115 17.41 4.77 -3.67
N LYS A 116 17.79 3.88 -2.76
CA LYS A 116 17.28 3.86 -1.38
C LYS A 116 17.59 5.16 -0.64
N SER A 117 18.81 5.70 -0.81
CA SER A 117 19.19 7.00 -0.26
C SER A 117 18.36 8.14 -0.84
N LEU A 118 18.08 8.10 -2.14
CA LEU A 118 17.24 9.08 -2.81
C LEU A 118 15.80 9.05 -2.26
N LEU A 119 15.20 7.86 -2.14
CA LEU A 119 13.88 7.70 -1.51
C LEU A 119 13.83 8.28 -0.09
N TYR A 120 14.90 8.07 0.69
CA TYR A 120 15.03 8.65 2.01
C TYR A 120 15.12 10.18 1.99
N TYR A 121 15.95 10.78 1.13
CA TYR A 121 16.07 12.23 1.02
C TYR A 121 14.82 12.92 0.48
N TYR A 122 14.02 12.23 -0.33
CA TYR A 122 12.70 12.71 -0.76
C TYR A 122 11.59 12.47 0.27
N GLY A 123 11.90 11.89 1.44
CA GLY A 123 10.90 11.61 2.47
C GLY A 123 9.96 10.45 2.13
N MET A 124 10.32 9.62 1.15
CA MET A 124 9.57 8.40 0.84
C MET A 124 9.92 7.27 1.82
N LEU A 125 11.06 7.35 2.47
CA LEU A 125 11.51 6.46 3.53
C LEU A 125 11.95 7.25 4.75
N THR A 126 11.85 6.62 5.91
CA THR A 126 12.29 7.12 7.20
C THR A 126 13.11 6.07 7.92
N ILE A 127 14.00 6.47 8.83
CA ILE A 127 14.73 5.53 9.67
C ILE A 127 13.77 5.03 10.77
N SER A 128 13.57 3.72 10.88
CA SER A 128 12.71 3.09 11.88
C SER A 128 13.46 2.18 12.85
N GLY A 129 14.72 1.87 12.57
CA GLY A 129 15.53 0.99 13.40
C GLY A 129 16.89 0.69 12.80
N MET A 130 17.51 -0.37 13.33
CA MET A 130 18.78 -0.95 12.87
C MET A 130 18.67 -2.45 12.78
N GLU A 131 19.21 -3.04 11.73
CA GLU A 131 19.37 -4.47 11.57
C GLU A 131 20.76 -4.79 11.04
N MET A 132 21.47 -5.70 11.69
CA MET A 132 22.85 -6.13 11.33
C MET A 132 23.84 -4.98 11.07
N GLY A 133 23.65 -3.81 11.69
CA GLY A 133 24.51 -2.63 11.50
C GLY A 133 24.07 -1.68 10.40
N GLU A 134 22.98 -1.97 9.69
CA GLU A 134 22.39 -1.10 8.68
C GLU A 134 21.07 -0.47 9.15
N PRO A 135 20.76 0.76 8.72
CA PRO A 135 19.46 1.36 8.99
C PRO A 135 18.32 0.56 8.38
N ILE A 136 17.23 0.36 9.13
CA ILE A 136 15.94 -0.05 8.60
C ILE A 136 15.24 1.19 8.10
N LEU A 137 14.91 1.21 6.80
CA LEU A 137 14.24 2.29 6.11
C LEU A 137 12.80 1.89 5.84
N SER A 138 11.84 2.52 6.51
CA SER A 138 10.42 2.16 6.44
C SER A 138 9.60 3.25 5.76
N VAL A 139 8.45 2.87 5.20
CA VAL A 139 7.44 3.82 4.72
C VAL A 139 6.87 4.57 5.92
N PRO A 140 6.97 5.91 5.98
CA PRO A 140 6.61 6.65 7.18
C PRO A 140 5.11 6.64 7.49
N ASN A 141 4.27 6.77 6.47
CA ASN A 141 2.84 7.01 6.66
C ASN A 141 2.00 6.63 5.43
N TRP A 142 0.69 6.78 5.56
CA TRP A 142 -0.25 6.40 4.49
C TRP A 142 -0.12 7.27 3.24
N ALA A 143 0.20 8.54 3.38
CA ALA A 143 0.38 9.43 2.23
C ALA A 143 1.49 8.95 1.30
N VAL A 144 2.64 8.56 1.88
CA VAL A 144 3.75 7.99 1.11
C VAL A 144 3.40 6.60 0.57
N ARG A 145 2.72 5.78 1.35
CA ARG A 145 2.31 4.44 0.92
C ARG A 145 1.42 4.47 -0.33
N GLU A 146 0.43 5.35 -0.37
CA GLU A 146 -0.43 5.54 -1.55
C GLU A 146 0.35 5.96 -2.80
N GLN A 147 1.37 6.78 -2.62
CA GLN A 147 2.22 7.18 -3.74
C GLN A 147 3.05 6.01 -4.27
N LEU A 148 3.60 5.18 -3.39
CA LEU A 148 4.35 3.98 -3.79
C LEU A 148 3.45 2.99 -4.54
N TYR A 149 2.19 2.81 -4.14
CA TYR A 149 1.22 2.02 -4.90
C TYR A 149 0.97 2.59 -6.30
N GLY A 150 0.83 3.91 -6.41
CA GLY A 150 0.72 4.59 -7.70
C GLY A 150 1.91 4.32 -8.60
N TYR A 151 3.13 4.39 -8.07
CA TYR A 151 4.35 4.08 -8.83
C TYR A 151 4.40 2.63 -9.32
N MET A 152 4.04 1.68 -8.46
CA MET A 152 3.98 0.28 -8.87
C MET A 152 2.93 0.04 -9.96
N ALA A 153 1.75 0.65 -9.84
CA ALA A 153 0.72 0.55 -10.87
C ALA A 153 1.18 1.10 -12.22
N ASP A 154 1.94 2.20 -12.22
CA ASP A 154 2.52 2.76 -13.44
C ASP A 154 3.61 1.87 -14.04
N ILE A 155 4.49 1.30 -13.22
CA ILE A 155 5.50 0.32 -13.68
C ILE A 155 4.80 -0.87 -14.37
N TYR A 156 3.74 -1.40 -13.76
CA TYR A 156 2.96 -2.50 -14.35
C TYR A 156 2.26 -2.09 -15.65
N LYS A 157 1.75 -0.88 -15.72
CA LYS A 157 1.12 -0.34 -16.93
C LYS A 157 2.09 -0.23 -18.09
N ASP A 158 3.26 0.34 -17.85
CA ASP A 158 4.26 0.59 -18.90
C ASP A 158 4.93 -0.70 -19.37
N SER A 159 5.06 -1.70 -18.48
CA SER A 159 5.67 -2.99 -18.82
C SER A 159 4.81 -3.88 -19.73
N ALA A 160 3.51 -3.61 -19.86
CA ALA A 160 2.56 -4.54 -20.46
C ALA A 160 1.70 -3.97 -21.61
N ASP A 161 1.91 -2.72 -22.05
CA ASP A 161 0.96 -1.99 -22.92
C ASP A 161 -0.50 -2.06 -22.40
N LEU A 162 -0.64 -2.16 -21.09
CA LEU A 162 -1.91 -2.40 -20.43
C LEU A 162 -2.65 -1.09 -20.25
N TYR A 163 -3.72 -0.91 -21.01
CA TYR A 163 -4.66 0.19 -20.77
C TYR A 163 -5.40 -0.08 -19.45
N LEU A 164 -5.03 0.65 -18.38
CA LEU A 164 -5.77 0.63 -17.12
C LEU A 164 -7.12 1.31 -17.33
N GLU A 165 -8.18 0.51 -17.42
CA GLU A 165 -9.54 1.01 -17.38
C GLU A 165 -9.89 1.38 -15.93
N THR A 166 -9.34 2.51 -15.48
CA THR A 166 -9.48 2.99 -14.10
C THR A 166 -10.94 3.11 -13.69
N ASP A 167 -11.82 3.56 -14.60
CA ASP A 167 -13.24 3.70 -14.33
C ASP A 167 -13.90 2.35 -13.98
N LYS A 168 -13.50 1.27 -14.65
CA LYS A 168 -14.01 -0.08 -14.35
C LYS A 168 -13.53 -0.59 -12.99
N LEU A 169 -12.32 -0.25 -12.60
CA LEU A 169 -11.80 -0.59 -11.28
C LEU A 169 -12.56 0.18 -10.19
N VAL A 170 -12.75 1.49 -10.38
CA VAL A 170 -13.47 2.35 -9.44
C VAL A 170 -14.90 1.85 -9.21
N ASP A 171 -15.64 1.49 -10.28
CA ASP A 171 -17.01 0.93 -10.13
C ASP A 171 -17.01 -0.39 -9.34
N ARG A 172 -16.06 -1.30 -9.61
CA ARG A 172 -15.94 -2.57 -8.88
C ARG A 172 -15.59 -2.35 -7.41
N MET A 173 -14.66 -1.45 -7.12
CA MET A 173 -14.30 -1.11 -5.75
C MET A 173 -15.48 -0.46 -5.00
N LYS A 174 -16.26 0.39 -5.67
CA LYS A 174 -17.49 0.95 -5.12
C LYS A 174 -18.50 -0.16 -4.76
N ARG A 175 -18.74 -1.10 -5.66
CA ARG A 175 -19.65 -2.24 -5.41
C ARG A 175 -19.13 -3.13 -4.28
N MET A 176 -17.82 -3.35 -4.22
CA MET A 176 -17.17 -4.06 -3.14
C MET A 176 -17.41 -3.35 -1.79
N ALA A 177 -17.22 -2.02 -1.75
CA ALA A 177 -17.35 -1.22 -0.54
C ALA A 177 -18.79 -1.15 0.02
N TYR A 178 -19.79 -1.07 -0.87
CA TYR A 178 -21.18 -0.81 -0.47
C TYR A 178 -22.13 -2.00 -0.62
N LYS A 179 -21.78 -2.99 -1.48
CA LYS A 179 -22.65 -4.14 -1.76
C LYS A 179 -22.01 -5.49 -1.45
N GLY A 180 -20.72 -5.52 -1.06
CA GLY A 180 -20.00 -6.75 -0.82
C GLY A 180 -19.70 -7.58 -2.07
N GLU A 181 -19.78 -6.99 -3.27
CA GLU A 181 -19.52 -7.66 -4.56
C GLU A 181 -18.01 -7.75 -4.82
N TRP A 182 -17.27 -8.40 -3.95
CA TRP A 182 -15.81 -8.47 -3.95
C TRP A 182 -15.23 -9.39 -5.03
N GLU A 183 -15.91 -10.46 -5.41
CA GLU A 183 -15.46 -11.43 -6.42
C GLU A 183 -15.14 -10.75 -7.75
N ASN A 184 -16.02 -9.86 -8.21
CA ASN A 184 -15.87 -9.12 -9.46
C ASN A 184 -14.61 -8.22 -9.45
N CYS A 185 -14.22 -7.71 -8.28
CA CYS A 185 -13.04 -6.88 -8.14
C CYS A 185 -11.75 -7.72 -8.25
N PHE A 186 -11.65 -8.81 -7.47
CA PHE A 186 -10.46 -9.65 -7.49
C PHE A 186 -10.30 -10.43 -8.79
N THR A 187 -11.39 -10.89 -9.40
CA THR A 187 -11.34 -11.49 -10.74
C THR A 187 -10.81 -10.50 -11.77
N TYR A 188 -11.28 -9.26 -11.75
CA TYR A 188 -10.76 -8.22 -12.65
C TYR A 188 -9.26 -7.96 -12.45
N ILE A 189 -8.79 -7.84 -11.20
CA ILE A 189 -7.36 -7.64 -10.91
C ILE A 189 -6.55 -8.87 -11.39
N ALA A 190 -7.04 -10.08 -11.15
CA ALA A 190 -6.39 -11.31 -11.59
C ALA A 190 -6.33 -11.44 -13.12
N ASP A 191 -7.37 -11.03 -13.83
CA ASP A 191 -7.37 -10.99 -15.30
C ASP A 191 -6.34 -10.01 -15.85
N ARG A 192 -6.18 -8.85 -15.20
CA ARG A 192 -5.14 -7.89 -15.55
C ARG A 192 -3.74 -8.46 -15.30
N LEU A 193 -3.52 -9.12 -14.15
CA LEU A 193 -2.28 -9.82 -13.85
C LEU A 193 -1.96 -10.89 -14.90
N ASN A 194 -2.95 -11.72 -15.25
CA ASN A 194 -2.77 -12.78 -16.23
C ASN A 194 -2.52 -12.26 -17.66
N ALA A 195 -3.00 -11.06 -17.99
CA ALA A 195 -2.78 -10.42 -19.29
C ALA A 195 -1.37 -9.85 -19.46
N GLN A 196 -0.57 -9.71 -18.38
CA GLN A 196 0.80 -9.21 -18.42
C GLN A 196 1.76 -10.26 -19.00
N SER A 197 1.78 -10.41 -20.32
CA SER A 197 2.62 -11.44 -20.98
C SER A 197 4.11 -11.15 -20.97
N SER A 198 4.52 -9.87 -20.98
CA SER A 198 5.92 -9.45 -21.10
C SER A 198 6.74 -9.62 -19.82
N VAL A 199 6.08 -9.74 -18.68
CA VAL A 199 6.72 -9.86 -17.35
C VAL A 199 6.79 -11.31 -16.87
N ARG A 200 6.04 -12.21 -17.51
CA ARG A 200 5.86 -13.62 -17.11
C ARG A 200 7.14 -14.42 -17.00
N ASP A 201 8.17 -14.04 -17.74
CA ASP A 201 9.40 -14.83 -17.85
C ASP A 201 10.45 -14.44 -16.81
N PHE A 202 10.26 -13.33 -16.10
CA PHE A 202 11.31 -12.77 -15.23
C PHE A 202 10.97 -12.77 -13.74
N ILE A 203 9.70 -12.80 -13.35
CA ILE A 203 9.31 -12.68 -11.94
C ILE A 203 8.16 -13.64 -11.62
N GLU A 204 8.42 -14.61 -10.75
CA GLU A 204 7.42 -15.54 -10.22
C GLU A 204 7.40 -15.46 -8.69
N GLY A 205 6.21 -15.56 -8.08
CA GLY A 205 6.10 -15.71 -6.64
C GLY A 205 4.94 -14.94 -6.00
N GLU A 206 4.69 -15.28 -4.76
CA GLU A 206 3.63 -14.72 -3.93
C GLU A 206 3.79 -13.19 -3.74
N ALA A 207 5.03 -12.73 -3.51
CA ALA A 207 5.38 -11.34 -3.36
C ALA A 207 4.92 -10.46 -4.53
N TYR A 208 5.13 -10.94 -5.75
CA TYR A 208 4.71 -10.21 -6.95
C TYR A 208 3.19 -10.11 -7.06
N VAL A 209 2.48 -11.21 -6.81
CA VAL A 209 1.02 -11.23 -6.84
C VAL A 209 0.46 -10.27 -5.79
N LYS A 210 0.98 -10.29 -4.57
CA LYS A 210 0.58 -9.37 -3.49
C LYS A 210 0.81 -7.91 -3.88
N THR A 211 2.00 -7.59 -4.37
CA THR A 211 2.35 -6.20 -4.76
C THR A 211 1.47 -5.71 -5.91
N PHE A 212 1.16 -6.59 -6.87
CA PHE A 212 0.23 -6.25 -7.96
C PHE A 212 -1.17 -5.95 -7.44
N ILE A 213 -1.71 -6.79 -6.57
CA ILE A 213 -3.03 -6.56 -5.94
C ILE A 213 -3.02 -5.25 -5.16
N LEU A 214 -2.00 -5.01 -4.32
CA LEU A 214 -1.86 -3.78 -3.54
C LEU A 214 -1.80 -2.52 -4.43
N ALA A 215 -1.04 -2.57 -5.52
CA ALA A 215 -0.94 -1.46 -6.47
C ALA A 215 -2.31 -1.09 -7.07
N TYR A 216 -3.11 -2.09 -7.47
CA TYR A 216 -4.44 -1.86 -8.00
C TYR A 216 -5.44 -1.38 -6.95
N LEU A 217 -5.43 -1.97 -5.76
CA LEU A 217 -6.30 -1.55 -4.65
C LEU A 217 -6.00 -0.12 -4.19
N GLY A 218 -4.73 0.30 -4.24
CA GLY A 218 -4.29 1.65 -3.89
C GLY A 218 -4.63 2.74 -4.91
N LEU A 219 -5.12 2.39 -6.12
CA LEU A 219 -5.54 3.37 -7.12
C LEU A 219 -6.89 4.03 -6.82
N THR A 220 -7.60 3.56 -5.82
CA THR A 220 -8.92 4.07 -5.46
C THR A 220 -8.94 4.63 -4.04
N HIS A 221 -9.92 5.47 -3.73
CA HIS A 221 -10.02 6.16 -2.43
C HIS A 221 -11.03 5.50 -1.47
N TYR A 222 -11.46 4.26 -1.70
CA TYR A 222 -12.39 3.58 -0.80
C TYR A 222 -11.69 2.99 0.43
N TYR A 223 -10.49 2.47 0.24
CA TYR A 223 -9.75 1.79 1.29
C TYR A 223 -8.32 2.31 1.44
N ILE A 224 -7.80 2.14 2.64
CA ILE A 224 -6.36 2.16 2.89
C ILE A 224 -5.90 0.70 2.84
N ALA A 225 -5.15 0.34 1.79
CA ALA A 225 -4.61 -1.00 1.64
C ALA A 225 -3.37 -1.14 2.53
N ARG A 226 -3.44 -2.03 3.52
CA ARG A 226 -2.36 -2.27 4.50
C ARG A 226 -1.77 -3.67 4.29
N PRO A 227 -0.55 -3.78 3.73
CA PRO A 227 0.14 -5.05 3.62
C PRO A 227 0.66 -5.51 4.98
N GLU A 228 0.81 -6.82 5.14
CA GLU A 228 1.35 -7.46 6.35
C GLU A 228 0.79 -6.86 7.65
N TYR A 229 -0.52 -6.75 7.71
CA TYR A 229 -1.19 -6.14 8.85
C TYR A 229 -1.03 -7.01 10.10
N GLN A 230 -0.31 -6.47 11.08
CA GLN A 230 0.02 -7.19 12.32
C GLN A 230 -1.21 -7.46 13.16
N SER A 231 -1.45 -8.73 13.46
CA SER A 231 -2.39 -9.16 14.49
C SER A 231 -1.65 -9.86 15.63
N ASN A 232 -2.29 -10.00 16.80
CA ASN A 232 -1.70 -10.73 17.94
C ASN A 232 -1.40 -12.22 17.64
N LYS A 233 -1.81 -12.73 16.47
CA LYS A 233 -1.69 -14.13 16.05
C LYS A 233 -1.00 -14.32 14.70
N GLY A 234 -0.35 -13.30 14.17
CA GLY A 234 0.30 -13.32 12.87
C GLY A 234 0.01 -12.07 12.03
N TYR A 235 0.30 -12.14 10.74
CA TYR A 235 0.09 -11.03 9.80
C TYR A 235 -0.92 -11.46 8.75
N ALA A 236 -1.97 -10.67 8.55
CA ALA A 236 -2.80 -10.78 7.36
C ALA A 236 -2.03 -10.21 6.17
N ASP A 237 -2.08 -10.86 5.02
CA ASP A 237 -1.36 -10.40 3.84
C ASP A 237 -1.81 -9.01 3.40
N ILE A 238 -3.13 -8.75 3.41
CA ILE A 238 -3.68 -7.43 3.10
C ILE A 238 -4.92 -7.20 3.97
N PHE A 239 -4.96 -6.05 4.64
CA PHE A 239 -6.17 -5.53 5.26
C PHE A 239 -6.64 -4.28 4.53
N LEU A 240 -7.89 -4.25 4.08
CA LEU A 240 -8.53 -3.10 3.46
C LEU A 240 -9.31 -2.34 4.54
N GLN A 241 -8.65 -1.34 5.12
CA GLN A 241 -9.23 -0.46 6.11
C GLN A 241 -10.17 0.55 5.43
N PRO A 242 -11.44 0.65 5.85
CA PRO A 242 -12.40 1.56 5.24
C PRO A 242 -12.07 3.01 5.60
N ARG A 243 -12.30 3.94 4.66
CA ARG A 243 -12.11 5.38 4.88
C ARG A 243 -13.37 6.03 5.44
N LEU A 244 -13.77 5.64 6.65
CA LEU A 244 -15.02 6.08 7.26
C LEU A 244 -15.09 7.58 7.57
N LEU A 245 -13.96 8.29 7.64
CA LEU A 245 -13.94 9.74 7.79
C LEU A 245 -14.46 10.46 6.53
N GLN A 246 -14.11 9.97 5.35
CA GLN A 246 -14.54 10.52 4.06
C GLN A 246 -15.81 9.85 3.54
N LEU A 247 -16.01 8.57 3.88
CA LEU A 247 -17.07 7.70 3.37
C LEU A 247 -17.75 6.99 4.54
N PRO A 248 -18.51 7.70 5.39
CA PRO A 248 -19.06 7.17 6.65
C PRO A 248 -20.14 6.10 6.45
N ASP A 249 -20.69 5.99 5.26
CA ASP A 249 -21.73 5.05 4.85
C ASP A 249 -21.18 3.76 4.20
N MET A 250 -19.85 3.56 4.20
CA MET A 250 -19.26 2.29 3.76
C MET A 250 -19.75 1.12 4.61
N VAL A 251 -20.04 -0.01 3.94
CA VAL A 251 -20.64 -1.18 4.57
C VAL A 251 -19.63 -2.27 4.87
N TYR A 252 -18.61 -2.46 4.01
CA TYR A 252 -17.70 -3.60 4.09
C TYR A 252 -16.25 -3.21 4.21
N SER A 253 -15.49 -3.98 5.00
CA SER A 253 -14.03 -4.03 5.08
C SER A 253 -13.54 -5.44 4.77
N TYR A 254 -12.25 -5.60 4.45
CA TYR A 254 -11.75 -6.89 3.97
C TYR A 254 -10.42 -7.27 4.62
N CYS A 255 -10.33 -8.54 5.01
CA CYS A 255 -9.09 -9.21 5.37
C CYS A 255 -8.78 -10.24 4.28
N ILE A 256 -7.61 -10.17 3.66
CA ILE A 256 -7.29 -10.95 2.47
C ILE A 256 -6.02 -11.74 2.73
N GLU A 257 -6.07 -13.01 2.41
CA GLU A 257 -4.92 -13.91 2.41
C GLU A 257 -4.65 -14.38 0.99
N VAL A 258 -3.43 -14.19 0.52
CA VAL A 258 -2.97 -14.55 -0.83
C VAL A 258 -2.03 -15.74 -0.74
N LYS A 259 -2.29 -16.78 -1.49
CA LYS A 259 -1.42 -17.94 -1.62
C LYS A 259 -0.99 -18.14 -3.06
N TYR A 260 0.25 -18.56 -3.22
CA TYR A 260 0.85 -18.80 -4.53
C TYR A 260 1.26 -20.27 -4.67
N ALA A 261 0.78 -20.90 -5.74
CA ALA A 261 1.19 -22.21 -6.19
C ALA A 261 2.01 -22.10 -7.48
N LYS A 262 3.01 -22.95 -7.64
CA LYS A 262 3.76 -23.06 -8.90
C LYS A 262 2.84 -23.51 -10.03
N ARG A 263 3.24 -23.24 -11.29
CA ARG A 263 2.44 -23.60 -12.48
C ARG A 263 2.12 -25.08 -12.61
N ASP A 264 3.00 -25.93 -12.09
CA ASP A 264 2.90 -27.39 -12.12
C ASP A 264 2.32 -28.00 -10.83
N ALA A 265 1.86 -27.17 -9.89
CA ALA A 265 1.26 -27.63 -8.64
C ALA A 265 0.01 -28.47 -8.89
N SER A 266 -0.14 -29.54 -8.10
CA SER A 266 -1.31 -30.41 -8.15
C SER A 266 -2.53 -29.78 -7.50
N ASP A 267 -3.73 -30.24 -7.85
CA ASP A 267 -4.97 -29.80 -7.20
C ASP A 267 -4.95 -30.02 -5.68
N THR A 268 -4.29 -31.09 -5.22
CA THR A 268 -4.12 -31.38 -3.79
C THR A 268 -3.30 -30.32 -3.08
N GLU A 269 -2.25 -29.80 -3.72
CA GLU A 269 -1.43 -28.70 -3.18
C GLU A 269 -2.21 -27.41 -3.14
N ILE A 270 -2.99 -27.11 -4.18
CA ILE A 270 -3.87 -25.93 -4.25
C ILE A 270 -4.90 -25.96 -3.12
N GLU A 271 -5.57 -27.09 -2.89
CA GLU A 271 -6.55 -27.26 -1.80
C GLU A 271 -5.90 -27.14 -0.40
N LYS A 272 -4.66 -27.60 -0.25
CA LYS A 272 -3.90 -27.43 0.99
C LYS A 272 -3.58 -25.95 1.25
N LEU A 273 -3.16 -25.21 0.21
CA LEU A 273 -2.91 -23.75 0.33
C LEU A 273 -4.19 -23.00 0.70
N LEU A 274 -5.31 -23.33 0.06
CA LEU A 274 -6.62 -22.75 0.38
C LEU A 274 -7.02 -23.03 1.83
N SER A 275 -6.85 -24.29 2.29
CA SER A 275 -7.14 -24.68 3.67
C SER A 275 -6.30 -23.90 4.68
N ASN A 276 -5.02 -23.71 4.40
CA ASN A 276 -4.12 -22.93 5.22
C ASN A 276 -4.54 -21.45 5.27
N ALA A 277 -4.88 -20.85 4.13
CA ALA A 277 -5.38 -19.48 4.06
C ALA A 277 -6.63 -19.28 4.93
N LYS A 278 -7.58 -20.22 4.84
CA LYS A 278 -8.81 -20.19 5.67
C LYS A 278 -8.52 -20.26 7.18
N ILE A 279 -7.56 -21.08 7.60
CA ILE A 279 -7.14 -21.17 9.00
C ILE A 279 -6.56 -19.84 9.48
N GLN A 280 -5.67 -19.24 8.67
CA GLN A 280 -5.03 -17.97 8.98
C GLN A 280 -6.06 -16.83 9.07
N LEU A 281 -6.98 -16.73 8.10
CA LEU A 281 -8.03 -15.70 8.09
C LEU A 281 -8.94 -15.77 9.32
N LYS A 282 -9.33 -16.96 9.78
CA LYS A 282 -10.12 -17.13 11.02
C LYS A 282 -9.37 -16.63 12.25
N GLN A 283 -8.06 -16.80 12.28
CA GLN A 283 -7.24 -16.30 13.38
C GLN A 283 -7.14 -14.76 13.35
N TYR A 284 -7.00 -14.18 12.15
CA TYR A 284 -6.88 -12.72 11.98
C TYR A 284 -8.20 -12.00 12.24
N ALA A 285 -9.31 -12.54 11.74
CA ALA A 285 -10.64 -11.96 11.94
C ALA A 285 -11.02 -11.80 13.44
N ALA A 286 -10.46 -12.65 14.31
CA ALA A 286 -10.63 -12.55 15.76
C ALA A 286 -9.66 -11.54 16.44
N SER A 287 -8.86 -10.79 15.68
CA SER A 287 -7.89 -9.84 16.22
C SER A 287 -8.58 -8.55 16.66
N GLU A 288 -8.22 -8.07 17.84
CA GLU A 288 -8.74 -6.82 18.40
C GLU A 288 -8.46 -5.61 17.50
N TRP A 289 -7.28 -5.59 16.87
CA TRP A 289 -6.88 -4.52 15.93
C TRP A 289 -7.76 -4.43 14.70
N ILE A 290 -8.11 -5.57 14.10
CA ILE A 290 -9.03 -5.60 12.96
C ILE A 290 -10.41 -5.11 13.38
N HIS A 291 -10.88 -5.50 14.56
CA HIS A 291 -12.16 -5.02 15.10
C HIS A 291 -12.17 -3.51 15.30
N GLN A 292 -11.07 -2.93 15.74
CA GLN A 292 -10.92 -1.49 15.90
C GLN A 292 -10.87 -0.78 14.54
N ASP A 293 -10.02 -1.24 13.62
CA ASP A 293 -9.74 -0.57 12.35
C ASP A 293 -10.83 -0.77 11.28
N LYS A 294 -11.66 -1.83 11.38
CA LYS A 294 -12.84 -1.97 10.53
C LYS A 294 -13.95 -0.97 10.87
N GLY A 295 -13.92 -0.37 12.04
CA GLY A 295 -14.94 0.54 12.54
C GLY A 295 -16.33 -0.08 12.51
N THR A 296 -17.30 0.62 11.93
CA THR A 296 -18.72 0.20 11.85
C THR A 296 -19.00 -0.81 10.73
N THR A 297 -18.02 -1.12 9.88
CA THR A 297 -18.22 -1.99 8.73
C THR A 297 -18.29 -3.47 9.10
N GLU A 298 -18.91 -4.26 8.23
CA GLU A 298 -18.88 -5.72 8.27
C GLU A 298 -17.54 -6.19 7.65
N LEU A 299 -16.82 -7.06 8.38
CA LEU A 299 -15.57 -7.63 7.90
C LEU A 299 -15.86 -8.87 7.06
N LYS A 300 -15.33 -8.90 5.84
CA LYS A 300 -15.27 -10.09 5.00
C LYS A 300 -13.83 -10.62 4.93
N SER A 301 -13.67 -11.92 5.07
CA SER A 301 -12.38 -12.61 5.02
C SER A 301 -12.26 -13.39 3.72
N ILE A 302 -11.28 -13.05 2.87
CA ILE A 302 -11.19 -13.57 1.51
C ILE A 302 -9.86 -14.31 1.32
N ALA A 303 -9.93 -15.58 0.92
CA ALA A 303 -8.79 -16.39 0.52
C ALA A 303 -8.64 -16.38 -1.00
N LEU A 304 -7.45 -16.01 -1.49
CA LEU A 304 -7.08 -15.99 -2.90
C LEU A 304 -5.94 -16.98 -3.13
N VAL A 305 -6.10 -17.94 -4.03
CA VAL A 305 -5.01 -18.86 -4.42
C VAL A 305 -4.70 -18.68 -5.90
N PHE A 306 -3.47 -18.28 -6.18
CA PHE A 306 -2.94 -18.16 -7.53
C PHE A 306 -2.09 -19.37 -7.89
N GLN A 307 -2.25 -19.88 -9.11
CA GLN A 307 -1.35 -20.85 -9.71
C GLN A 307 -0.62 -20.18 -10.88
N GLY A 308 0.66 -19.89 -10.69
CA GLY A 308 1.36 -18.96 -11.56
C GLY A 308 0.65 -17.60 -11.56
N TRP A 309 0.12 -17.18 -12.71
CA TRP A 309 -0.58 -15.90 -12.88
C TRP A 309 -2.11 -15.99 -12.85
N LYS A 310 -2.67 -17.17 -12.68
CA LYS A 310 -4.11 -17.41 -12.71
C LYS A 310 -4.67 -17.51 -11.30
N LEU A 311 -5.73 -16.79 -11.02
CA LEU A 311 -6.56 -17.00 -9.84
C LEU A 311 -7.35 -18.30 -10.02
N VAL A 312 -7.01 -19.34 -9.24
CA VAL A 312 -7.60 -20.68 -9.38
C VAL A 312 -8.60 -21.01 -8.27
N ARG A 313 -8.48 -20.35 -7.12
CA ARG A 313 -9.46 -20.44 -6.03
C ARG A 313 -9.66 -19.08 -5.41
N VAL A 314 -10.92 -18.78 -5.13
CA VAL A 314 -11.34 -17.57 -4.41
C VAL A 314 -12.52 -17.93 -3.53
N GLU A 315 -12.41 -17.69 -2.22
CA GLU A 315 -13.47 -18.04 -1.27
C GLU A 315 -13.57 -17.04 -0.13
N GLU A 316 -14.79 -16.77 0.30
CA GLU A 316 -15.10 -16.07 1.54
C GLU A 316 -15.12 -17.08 2.70
N VAL A 317 -14.56 -16.71 3.87
CA VAL A 317 -14.31 -17.61 5.02
C VAL A 317 -15.11 -17.23 6.23
#